data_ae85a0746bcebe4e2b7bb63a1ea22433
#
_entry.id   ae85a0746bcebe4e2b7bb63a1ea22433
#
_cell.length_a   1.000
_cell.length_b   1.000
_cell.length_c   1.000
_cell.angle_alpha   90.00
_cell.angle_beta   90.00
_cell.angle_gamma   90.00
#
_symmetry.space_group_name_H-M   'P 1'
#
loop_
_entity.id
_entity.type
_entity.pdbx_description
1 polymer ?
#
loop_
_entity_poly.entity_id
_entity_poly.type
_entity_poly.pdbx_seq_one_letter_code
_entity_poly.pdbx_strand_id
1 'polypeptide(L)'
;MTLERIDRLEWALRLAETAAMMSEDPYKKVGSVALRRDYSVAGVSYNGAPPRIAIDWSDRDERRKYVIHSEINLLRYIKPNECDVVAITLSPCNDCLRNLCAYGIKKIAFREKYDKCDFSETQKIADQFNIELIHLPKSE
;
A
#
# COMPACT_ATOMS: atom_id res chain seq x y z
N MET A 1 -6.68 -16.81 31.86
CA MET A 1 -6.87 -16.68 30.40
C MET A 1 -5.83 -15.71 29.85
N THR A 2 -5.07 -16.16 28.87
CA THR A 2 -4.08 -15.31 28.19
C THR A 2 -4.74 -14.58 27.05
N LEU A 3 -4.66 -13.25 27.05
CA LEU A 3 -5.14 -12.45 25.93
C LEU A 3 -3.96 -12.20 24.99
N GLU A 4 -4.02 -12.81 23.82
CA GLU A 4 -3.02 -12.59 22.78
C GLU A 4 -3.50 -11.50 21.83
N ARG A 5 -2.62 -10.58 21.56
CA ARG A 5 -2.89 -9.60 20.51
C ARG A 5 -2.13 -9.97 19.25
N ILE A 6 -2.69 -9.60 18.13
CA ILE A 6 -2.05 -9.86 16.85
C ILE A 6 -0.79 -9.01 16.68
N ASP A 7 0.11 -9.46 15.80
CA ASP A 7 1.30 -8.72 15.42
C ASP A 7 0.91 -7.37 14.81
N ARG A 8 1.76 -6.37 14.99
CA ARG A 8 1.50 -5.01 14.52
C ARG A 8 1.41 -4.92 13.01
N LEU A 9 2.19 -5.70 12.27
CA LEU A 9 2.10 -5.72 10.81
C LEU A 9 0.79 -6.38 10.37
N GLU A 10 0.37 -7.44 11.05
CA GLU A 10 -0.92 -8.08 10.78
C GLU A 10 -2.07 -7.09 11.07
N TRP A 11 -1.99 -6.36 12.17
CA TRP A 11 -2.97 -5.33 12.51
C TRP A 11 -3.02 -4.25 11.42
N ALA A 12 -1.87 -3.75 10.99
CA ALA A 12 -1.80 -2.73 9.95
C ALA A 12 -2.39 -3.23 8.62
N LEU A 13 -2.14 -4.50 8.27
CA LEU A 13 -2.71 -5.10 7.07
C LEU A 13 -4.22 -5.21 7.14
N ARG A 14 -4.78 -5.53 8.31
CA ARG A 14 -6.24 -5.55 8.49
C ARG A 14 -6.84 -4.16 8.35
N LEU A 15 -6.15 -3.13 8.83
CA LEU A 15 -6.57 -1.75 8.60
C LEU A 15 -6.52 -1.40 7.12
N ALA A 16 -5.48 -1.83 6.42
CA ALA A 16 -5.35 -1.61 4.97
C ALA A 16 -6.47 -2.33 4.21
N GLU A 17 -6.82 -3.54 4.61
CA GLU A 17 -7.93 -4.29 4.01
C GLU A 17 -9.27 -3.56 4.21
N THR A 18 -9.48 -3.00 5.39
CA THR A 18 -10.68 -2.20 5.66
C THR A 18 -10.69 -0.93 4.79
N ALA A 19 -9.54 -0.26 4.66
CA ALA A 19 -9.43 0.91 3.79
C ALA A 19 -9.75 0.57 2.34
N ALA A 20 -9.30 -0.59 1.85
CA ALA A 20 -9.56 -1.03 0.48
C ALA A 20 -11.06 -1.12 0.16
N MET A 21 -11.89 -1.37 1.16
CA MET A 21 -13.34 -1.44 0.99
C MET A 21 -13.95 -0.11 0.50
N MET A 22 -13.25 0.99 0.70
CA MET A 22 -13.71 2.32 0.27
C MET A 22 -13.38 2.62 -1.19
N SER A 23 -12.56 1.79 -1.84
CA SER A 23 -12.20 2.02 -3.24
C SER A 23 -13.41 1.81 -4.16
N GLU A 24 -13.59 2.72 -5.10
CA GLU A 24 -14.64 2.61 -6.11
C GLU A 24 -14.22 1.73 -7.30
N ASP A 25 -12.95 1.34 -7.36
CA ASP A 25 -12.43 0.52 -8.46
C ASP A 25 -13.11 -0.85 -8.45
N PRO A 26 -13.87 -1.20 -9.51
CA PRO A 26 -14.56 -2.49 -9.53
C PRO A 26 -13.65 -3.67 -9.87
N TYR A 27 -12.41 -3.42 -10.29
CA TYR A 27 -11.47 -4.46 -10.73
C TYR A 27 -10.46 -4.83 -9.66
N LYS A 28 -9.91 -3.83 -8.94
CA LYS A 28 -8.93 -4.10 -7.90
C LYS A 28 -8.99 -3.02 -6.83
N LYS A 29 -9.40 -3.41 -5.65
CA LYS A 29 -9.46 -2.52 -4.48
C LYS A 29 -8.20 -2.72 -3.65
N VAL A 30 -7.43 -1.64 -3.49
CA VAL A 30 -6.16 -1.67 -2.76
C VAL A 30 -6.21 -0.66 -1.64
N GLY A 31 -5.78 -1.06 -0.45
CA GLY A 31 -5.67 -0.18 0.71
C GLY A 31 -4.27 -0.17 1.25
N SER A 32 -3.88 0.92 1.88
CA SER A 32 -2.57 1.05 2.50
C SER A 32 -2.63 1.88 3.78
N VAL A 33 -1.67 1.60 4.66
CA VAL A 33 -1.54 2.22 5.98
C VAL A 33 -0.08 2.54 6.22
N ALA A 34 0.21 3.73 6.72
CA ALA A 34 1.58 4.11 7.10
C ALA A 34 1.69 4.17 8.62
N LEU A 35 2.74 3.56 9.16
CA LEU A 35 3.03 3.53 10.59
C LEU A 35 4.29 4.33 10.89
N ARG A 36 4.24 5.12 11.94
CA ARG A 36 5.43 5.79 12.49
C ARG A 36 6.30 4.78 13.24
N ARG A 37 7.47 5.20 13.68
CA ARG A 37 8.40 4.34 14.43
C ARG A 37 7.80 3.75 15.69
N ASP A 38 6.89 4.46 16.33
CA ASP A 38 6.19 3.98 17.52
C ASP A 38 4.97 3.12 17.18
N TYR A 39 4.79 2.80 15.90
CA TYR A 39 3.67 2.03 15.33
C TYR A 39 2.32 2.76 15.39
N SER A 40 2.30 4.05 15.67
CA SER A 40 1.07 4.82 15.52
C SER A 40 0.75 5.02 14.03
N VAL A 41 -0.54 5.09 13.74
CA VAL A 41 -1.01 5.25 12.34
C VAL A 41 -0.87 6.71 11.94
N ALA A 42 -0.10 6.98 10.90
CA ALA A 42 0.06 8.32 10.35
C ALA A 42 -0.93 8.60 9.22
N GLY A 43 -1.32 7.58 8.47
CA GLY A 43 -2.25 7.74 7.37
C GLY A 43 -2.84 6.42 6.91
N VAL A 44 -4.01 6.53 6.31
CA VAL A 44 -4.76 5.40 5.73
C VAL A 44 -5.25 5.88 4.38
N SER A 45 -5.13 5.02 3.36
CA SER A 45 -5.62 5.40 2.02
C SER A 45 -6.02 4.18 1.20
N TYR A 46 -6.61 4.45 0.06
CA TYR A 46 -7.04 3.44 -0.91
C TYR A 46 -6.87 4.01 -2.32
N ASN A 47 -6.88 3.14 -3.32
CA ASN A 47 -6.74 3.58 -4.71
C ASN A 47 -8.05 4.21 -5.22
N GLY A 48 -7.93 5.16 -6.13
CA GLY A 48 -9.11 5.81 -6.68
C GLY A 48 -8.79 7.04 -7.53
N ALA A 49 -9.83 7.74 -7.92
CA ALA A 49 -9.73 8.97 -8.68
C ALA A 49 -9.24 10.13 -7.81
N PRO A 50 -8.60 11.15 -8.41
CA PRO A 50 -8.39 12.40 -7.70
C PRO A 50 -9.71 12.98 -7.20
N PRO A 51 -9.71 13.74 -6.10
CA PRO A 51 -10.94 14.34 -5.59
C PRO A 51 -11.70 15.12 -6.66
N ARG A 52 -13.00 14.93 -6.73
CA ARG A 52 -13.91 15.60 -7.67
C ARG A 52 -13.73 15.22 -9.14
N ILE A 53 -12.94 14.19 -9.43
CA ILE A 53 -12.79 13.66 -10.79
C ILE A 53 -13.58 12.36 -10.88
N ALA A 54 -14.52 12.29 -11.82
CA ALA A 54 -15.25 11.06 -12.11
C ALA A 54 -14.47 10.26 -13.16
N ILE A 55 -14.37 8.96 -12.93
CA ILE A 55 -13.71 8.04 -13.87
C ILE A 55 -14.77 7.16 -14.49
N ASP A 56 -14.71 6.99 -15.82
CA ASP A 56 -15.45 5.90 -16.47
C ASP A 56 -14.68 4.60 -16.24
N TRP A 57 -15.12 3.82 -15.28
CA TRP A 57 -14.44 2.59 -14.90
C TRP A 57 -14.46 1.52 -15.99
N SER A 58 -15.34 1.64 -16.97
CA SER A 58 -15.37 0.73 -18.12
C SER A 58 -14.29 1.07 -19.15
N ASP A 59 -13.73 2.27 -19.11
CA ASP A 59 -12.72 2.73 -20.08
C ASP A 59 -11.33 2.51 -19.48
N ARG A 60 -10.60 1.56 -20.07
CA ARG A 60 -9.25 1.21 -19.62
C ARG A 60 -8.26 2.38 -19.70
N ASP A 61 -8.37 3.18 -20.77
CA ASP A 61 -7.47 4.32 -20.98
C ASP A 61 -7.72 5.38 -19.92
N GLU A 62 -8.98 5.63 -19.59
CA GLU A 62 -9.34 6.58 -18.52
C GLU A 62 -8.83 6.13 -17.17
N ARG A 63 -8.98 4.83 -16.85
CA ARG A 63 -8.44 4.27 -15.61
C ARG A 63 -6.93 4.49 -15.53
N ARG A 64 -6.20 4.22 -16.60
CA ARG A 64 -4.74 4.37 -16.61
C ARG A 64 -4.30 5.83 -16.40
N LYS A 65 -5.08 6.77 -16.92
CA LYS A 65 -4.75 8.19 -16.81
C LYS A 65 -5.06 8.78 -15.46
N TYR A 66 -6.13 8.33 -14.80
CA TYR A 66 -6.69 9.06 -13.67
C TYR A 66 -6.62 8.32 -12.34
N VAL A 67 -6.47 6.99 -12.32
CA VAL A 67 -6.43 6.25 -11.06
C VAL A 67 -5.10 6.49 -10.35
N ILE A 68 -5.19 6.87 -9.08
CA ILE A 68 -4.03 7.01 -8.21
C ILE A 68 -3.91 5.75 -7.38
N HIS A 69 -2.73 5.13 -7.36
CA HIS A 69 -2.49 3.96 -6.52
C HIS A 69 -2.59 4.33 -5.04
N SER A 70 -2.98 3.36 -4.20
CA SER A 70 -3.21 3.63 -2.78
C SER A 70 -1.94 4.14 -2.08
N GLU A 71 -0.76 3.65 -2.44
CA GLU A 71 0.50 4.07 -1.85
C GLU A 71 0.79 5.55 -2.16
N ILE A 72 0.49 5.98 -3.38
CA ILE A 72 0.69 7.39 -3.76
C ILE A 72 -0.32 8.29 -3.04
N ASN A 73 -1.57 7.84 -2.94
CA ASN A 73 -2.57 8.56 -2.14
C ASN A 73 -2.14 8.66 -0.67
N LEU A 74 -1.50 7.61 -0.15
CA LEU A 74 -1.02 7.59 1.23
C LEU A 74 -0.02 8.71 1.51
N LEU A 75 0.84 9.03 0.53
CA LEU A 75 1.87 10.05 0.70
C LEU A 75 1.28 11.44 0.95
N ARG A 76 0.02 11.66 0.61
CA ARG A 76 -0.67 12.94 0.89
C ARG A 76 -0.84 13.20 2.38
N TYR A 77 -0.78 12.18 3.20
CA TYR A 77 -1.07 12.24 4.63
C TYR A 77 0.15 12.14 5.51
N ILE A 78 1.34 11.92 4.92
CA ILE A 78 2.57 11.75 5.68
C ILE A 78 3.64 12.71 5.17
N LYS A 79 4.65 12.94 6.02
CA LYS A 79 5.82 13.75 5.66
C LYS A 79 6.98 12.82 5.33
N PRO A 80 7.94 13.28 4.51
CA PRO A 80 9.18 12.52 4.31
C PRO A 80 9.83 12.19 5.65
N ASN A 81 10.26 10.93 5.79
CA ASN A 81 10.93 10.39 6.98
C ASN A 81 10.08 10.35 8.25
N GLU A 82 8.78 10.56 8.14
CA GLU A 82 7.86 10.43 9.27
C GLU A 82 7.59 8.97 9.61
N CYS A 83 7.50 8.12 8.60
CA CYS A 83 7.09 6.71 8.76
C CYS A 83 8.17 5.77 8.26
N ASP A 84 8.34 4.64 8.95
CA ASP A 84 9.25 3.57 8.55
C ASP A 84 8.53 2.44 7.81
N VAL A 85 7.25 2.24 8.07
CA VAL A 85 6.52 1.05 7.65
C VAL A 85 5.27 1.42 6.87
N VAL A 86 5.05 0.72 5.77
CA VAL A 86 3.78 0.75 5.03
C VAL A 86 3.23 -0.66 4.97
N ALA A 87 1.95 -0.80 5.26
CA ALA A 87 1.21 -2.03 5.04
C ALA A 87 0.25 -1.80 3.87
N ILE A 88 0.23 -2.74 2.93
CA ILE A 88 -0.55 -2.59 1.70
C ILE A 88 -1.13 -3.94 1.31
N THR A 89 -2.36 -3.95 0.82
CA THR A 89 -3.02 -5.20 0.46
C THR A 89 -2.42 -5.88 -0.77
N LEU A 90 -1.76 -5.11 -1.64
CA LEU A 90 -1.15 -5.59 -2.87
C LEU A 90 0.28 -5.07 -2.95
N SER A 91 1.25 -5.91 -3.35
CA SER A 91 2.65 -5.48 -3.45
C SER A 91 2.77 -4.27 -4.39
N PRO A 92 3.68 -3.31 -4.08
CA PRO A 92 3.77 -2.08 -4.85
C PRO A 92 4.35 -2.31 -6.25
N CYS A 93 3.91 -1.51 -7.21
CA CYS A 93 4.59 -1.43 -8.49
C CYS A 93 5.91 -0.66 -8.33
N ASN A 94 6.74 -0.68 -9.38
CA ASN A 94 8.06 -0.04 -9.30
C ASN A 94 7.97 1.48 -9.06
N ASP A 95 6.99 2.14 -9.67
CA ASP A 95 6.78 3.57 -9.46
C ASP A 95 6.42 3.89 -8.01
N CYS A 96 5.51 3.10 -7.42
CA CYS A 96 5.13 3.26 -6.03
C CYS A 96 6.31 2.99 -5.10
N LEU A 97 7.07 1.93 -5.38
CA LEU A 97 8.24 1.56 -4.59
C LEU A 97 9.28 2.69 -4.57
N ARG A 98 9.54 3.28 -5.73
CA ARG A 98 10.47 4.41 -5.85
C ARG A 98 10.02 5.60 -5.00
N ASN A 99 8.72 5.92 -5.04
CA ASN A 99 8.19 7.03 -4.27
C ASN A 99 8.20 6.76 -2.76
N LEU A 100 7.90 5.52 -2.36
CA LEU A 100 7.98 5.12 -0.95
C LEU A 100 9.43 5.22 -0.43
N CYS A 101 10.39 4.82 -1.26
CA CYS A 101 11.80 4.97 -0.92
C CYS A 101 12.16 6.44 -0.69
N ALA A 102 11.71 7.33 -1.57
CA ALA A 102 11.97 8.76 -1.44
C ALA A 102 11.39 9.35 -0.15
N TYR A 103 10.31 8.76 0.36
CA TYR A 103 9.69 9.19 1.61
C TYR A 103 10.33 8.55 2.86
N GLY A 104 11.36 7.72 2.68
CA GLY A 104 12.07 7.12 3.81
C GLY A 104 11.46 5.84 4.34
N ILE A 105 10.55 5.22 3.61
CA ILE A 105 9.96 3.94 4.02
C ILE A 105 11.02 2.85 3.93
N LYS A 106 11.13 2.03 4.99
CA LYS A 106 12.15 0.99 5.10
C LYS A 106 11.57 -0.41 5.08
N LYS A 107 10.29 -0.56 5.31
CA LYS A 107 9.64 -1.87 5.42
C LYS A 107 8.24 -1.79 4.82
N ILE A 108 7.91 -2.76 3.98
CA ILE A 108 6.60 -2.86 3.36
C ILE A 108 6.06 -4.26 3.60
N ALA A 109 4.93 -4.35 4.32
CA ALA A 109 4.20 -5.60 4.50
C ALA A 109 3.04 -5.64 3.51
N PHE A 110 2.81 -6.79 2.88
CA PHE A 110 1.74 -6.91 1.89
C PHE A 110 1.08 -8.29 1.95
N ARG A 111 -0.18 -8.36 1.45
CA ARG A 111 -0.97 -9.58 1.41
C ARG A 111 -0.76 -10.39 0.13
N GLU A 112 -0.90 -9.74 -1.02
CA GLU A 112 -0.88 -10.41 -2.32
C GLU A 112 0.21 -9.82 -3.20
N LYS A 113 0.81 -10.67 -4.03
CA LYS A 113 1.75 -10.23 -5.05
C LYS A 113 0.97 -9.65 -6.23
N TYR A 114 1.40 -8.49 -6.71
CA TYR A 114 0.78 -7.86 -7.87
C TYR A 114 1.12 -8.66 -9.13
N ASP A 115 0.10 -9.22 -9.78
CA ASP A 115 0.28 -10.12 -10.92
C ASP A 115 0.74 -9.41 -12.20
N LYS A 116 0.61 -8.09 -12.28
CA LYS A 116 1.03 -7.30 -13.43
C LYS A 116 2.49 -6.84 -13.37
N CYS A 117 3.20 -7.20 -12.31
CA CYS A 117 4.62 -6.92 -12.14
C CYS A 117 5.37 -8.21 -11.91
N ASP A 118 6.60 -8.30 -12.45
CA ASP A 118 7.49 -9.40 -12.11
C ASP A 118 8.00 -9.18 -10.68
N PHE A 119 7.54 -9.99 -9.75
CA PHE A 119 7.89 -9.83 -8.34
C PHE A 119 9.39 -9.99 -8.10
N SER A 120 10.08 -10.81 -8.89
CA SER A 120 11.52 -10.97 -8.73
C SER A 120 12.25 -9.66 -9.05
N GLU A 121 11.77 -8.90 -10.01
CA GLU A 121 12.30 -7.57 -10.30
C GLU A 121 11.97 -6.58 -9.20
N THR A 122 10.73 -6.60 -8.70
CA THR A 122 10.32 -5.77 -7.57
C THR A 122 11.21 -6.02 -6.35
N GLN A 123 11.51 -7.28 -6.07
CA GLN A 123 12.39 -7.65 -4.96
C GLN A 123 13.81 -7.10 -5.16
N LYS A 124 14.35 -7.18 -6.37
CA LYS A 124 15.68 -6.63 -6.68
C LYS A 124 15.73 -5.12 -6.45
N ILE A 125 14.70 -4.41 -6.88
CA ILE A 125 14.62 -2.97 -6.70
C ILE A 125 14.52 -2.62 -5.22
N ALA A 126 13.67 -3.34 -4.48
CA ALA A 126 13.53 -3.13 -3.05
C ALA A 126 14.87 -3.36 -2.32
N ASP A 127 15.61 -4.40 -2.71
CA ASP A 127 16.92 -4.69 -2.13
C ASP A 127 17.90 -3.53 -2.38
N GLN A 128 17.89 -2.98 -3.58
CA GLN A 128 18.74 -1.82 -3.92
C GLN A 128 18.35 -0.58 -3.13
N PHE A 129 17.07 -0.43 -2.81
CA PHE A 129 16.56 0.70 -2.05
C PHE A 129 16.64 0.48 -0.53
N ASN A 130 17.14 -0.68 -0.10
CA ASN A 130 17.18 -1.08 1.31
C ASN A 130 15.78 -1.10 1.94
N ILE A 131 14.80 -1.53 1.18
CA ILE A 131 13.42 -1.73 1.65
C ILE A 131 13.19 -3.23 1.83
N GLU A 132 12.77 -3.62 3.04
CA GLU A 132 12.41 -5.00 3.32
C GLU A 132 10.97 -5.22 2.89
N LEU A 133 10.73 -6.20 2.01
CA LEU A 133 9.41 -6.63 1.60
C LEU A 133 9.01 -7.84 2.43
N ILE A 134 7.86 -7.76 3.11
CA ILE A 134 7.37 -8.82 4.00
C ILE A 134 6.02 -9.30 3.47
N HIS A 135 6.00 -10.54 2.98
CA HIS A 135 4.77 -11.15 2.48
C HIS A 135 4.04 -11.84 3.64
N LEU A 136 2.88 -11.31 4.00
CA LEU A 136 2.01 -11.88 5.02
C LEU A 136 0.66 -12.20 4.38
N PRO A 137 0.54 -13.39 3.75
CA PRO A 137 -0.71 -13.76 3.11
C PRO A 137 -1.83 -13.88 4.14
N LYS A 138 -3.06 -13.64 3.67
CA LYS A 138 -4.22 -13.74 4.53
C LYS A 138 -4.38 -15.18 4.99
N SER A 139 -4.55 -15.37 6.29
CA SER A 139 -4.81 -16.71 6.83
C SER A 139 -6.24 -17.13 6.50
N GLU A 140 -6.40 -18.40 6.21
CA GLU A 140 -7.71 -19.01 5.93
C GLU A 140 -8.49 -19.24 7.22
#